data_32011e6d7b8dc66836c992fbfbb4617a
#
_entry.id   32011e6d7b8dc66836c992fbfbb4617a
#
_cell.length_a   1.000
_cell.length_b   1.000
_cell.length_c   1.000
_cell.angle_alpha   90.00
_cell.angle_beta   90.00
_cell.angle_gamma   90.00
#
_symmetry.space_group_name_H-M   'P 1'
#
loop_
_entity.id
_entity.type
_entity.pdbx_description
1 polymer ?
#
loop_
_entity_poly.entity_id
_entity_poly.type
_entity_poly.pdbx_seq_one_letter_code
_entity_poly.pdbx_strand_id
1 'polypeptide(L)'
;MTQQPRFTAGTDRVSAGQPAVVVRRYAMVPVRRLSLDDVARRSGLHPELLRRFVALGLVNAVRGADGRLLFDRTAPATLARIQRLRAGLPLNYASIGLVLDLLDRITELEDALRRSNTSSRRDESWI
;
A
#
# COMPACT_ATOMS: atom_id res chain seq x y z
N MET A 1 26.56 23.81 -18.62
CA MET A 1 25.67 22.73 -19.10
C MET A 1 25.12 21.99 -17.89
N THR A 2 23.96 22.33 -17.49
CA THR A 2 23.25 21.69 -16.39
C THR A 2 22.63 20.40 -16.92
N GLN A 3 23.24 19.27 -16.56
CA GLN A 3 22.58 17.99 -16.73
C GLN A 3 21.44 17.91 -15.71
N GLN A 4 20.23 18.03 -16.19
CA GLN A 4 19.08 17.70 -15.40
C GLN A 4 19.13 16.21 -15.07
N PRO A 5 18.95 15.83 -13.79
CA PRO A 5 18.78 14.43 -13.47
C PRO A 5 17.51 13.97 -14.20
N ARG A 6 17.70 13.07 -15.14
CA ARG A 6 16.56 12.37 -15.72
C ARG A 6 15.94 11.53 -14.62
N PHE A 7 14.87 12.04 -14.06
CA PHE A 7 13.94 11.20 -13.33
C PHE A 7 13.35 10.23 -14.35
N THR A 8 13.97 9.10 -14.52
CA THR A 8 13.28 7.96 -15.08
C THR A 8 12.32 7.50 -14.00
N ALA A 9 11.07 7.91 -14.11
CA ALA A 9 9.98 7.21 -13.48
C ALA A 9 9.94 5.82 -14.13
N GLY A 10 10.85 4.96 -13.68
CA GLY A 10 10.84 3.57 -14.06
C GLY A 10 9.64 2.94 -13.38
N THR A 11 8.55 2.89 -14.07
CA THR A 11 7.58 1.84 -13.85
C THR A 11 8.32 0.55 -14.16
N ASP A 12 8.96 -0.02 -13.17
CA ASP A 12 9.42 -1.39 -13.27
C ASP A 12 8.19 -2.27 -13.42
N ARG A 13 7.76 -2.40 -14.65
CA ARG A 13 6.79 -3.40 -15.02
C ARG A 13 7.46 -4.74 -14.79
N VAL A 14 7.14 -5.34 -13.68
CA VAL A 14 7.45 -6.73 -13.47
C VAL A 14 6.82 -7.52 -14.62
N SER A 15 7.63 -8.24 -15.31
CA SER A 15 7.50 -8.95 -16.57
C SER A 15 6.14 -9.57 -16.86
N ALA A 16 5.85 -9.60 -18.15
CA ALA A 16 4.69 -10.18 -18.81
C ALA A 16 4.15 -11.45 -18.13
N GLY A 17 2.89 -11.42 -17.69
CA GLY A 17 2.18 -12.56 -17.12
C GLY A 17 1.89 -12.44 -15.62
N GLN A 18 2.41 -11.44 -14.93
CA GLN A 18 2.03 -11.16 -13.54
C GLN A 18 1.13 -9.93 -13.48
N PRO A 19 0.09 -9.94 -12.62
CA PRO A 19 -0.71 -8.74 -12.41
C PRO A 19 0.21 -7.59 -11.99
N ALA A 20 0.01 -6.43 -12.60
CA ALA A 20 0.82 -5.25 -12.34
C ALA A 20 0.77 -4.91 -10.84
N VAL A 21 1.85 -5.18 -10.14
CA VAL A 21 2.05 -4.68 -8.78
C VAL A 21 2.26 -3.18 -8.90
N VAL A 22 1.32 -2.40 -8.39
CA VAL A 22 1.48 -0.95 -8.35
C VAL A 22 2.53 -0.63 -7.31
N VAL A 23 3.75 -0.46 -7.76
CA VAL A 23 4.85 0.02 -6.93
C VAL A 23 4.70 1.52 -6.76
N ARG A 24 4.18 1.96 -5.64
CA ARG A 24 4.16 3.37 -5.28
C ARG A 24 5.54 3.76 -4.76
N ARG A 25 6.29 4.50 -5.55
CA ARG A 25 7.50 5.16 -5.07
C ARG A 25 7.13 6.42 -4.30
N TYR A 26 7.35 6.40 -3.00
CA TYR A 26 7.38 7.62 -2.19
C TYR A 26 8.82 8.16 -2.21
N ALA A 27 9.08 9.19 -3.01
CA ALA A 27 10.43 9.63 -3.38
C ALA A 27 11.12 10.55 -2.36
N MET A 28 10.54 10.87 -1.21
CA MET A 28 10.98 12.08 -0.50
C MET A 28 11.48 11.88 0.93
N VAL A 29 11.42 10.68 1.51
CA VAL A 29 11.95 10.42 2.86
C VAL A 29 12.59 9.04 2.86
N PRO A 30 13.79 8.88 3.42
CA PRO A 30 14.33 7.54 3.66
C PRO A 30 13.42 6.83 4.67
N VAL A 31 12.38 6.20 4.18
CA VAL A 31 11.49 5.39 4.98
C VAL A 31 12.23 4.11 5.31
N ARG A 32 12.35 3.83 6.59
CA ARG A 32 12.89 2.56 7.07
C ARG A 32 12.01 1.44 6.55
N ARG A 33 12.52 0.67 5.60
CA ARG A 33 11.79 -0.43 4.99
C ARG A 33 12.11 -1.73 5.69
N LEU A 34 11.13 -2.61 5.71
CA LEU A 34 11.25 -3.93 6.32
C LEU A 34 11.55 -4.96 5.24
N SER A 35 12.44 -5.91 5.56
CA SER A 35 12.68 -7.06 4.69
C SER A 35 11.50 -8.02 4.72
N LEU A 36 11.43 -8.91 3.72
CA LEU A 36 10.46 -9.99 3.68
C LEU A 36 10.50 -10.86 4.94
N ASP A 37 11.71 -11.21 5.39
CA ASP A 37 11.89 -12.06 6.57
C ASP A 37 11.44 -11.35 7.85
N ASP A 38 11.70 -10.06 7.99
CA ASP A 38 11.24 -9.28 9.13
C ASP A 38 9.72 -9.20 9.21
N VAL A 39 9.08 -8.96 8.07
CA VAL A 39 7.62 -8.90 8.00
C VAL A 39 7.02 -10.28 8.28
N ALA A 40 7.60 -11.34 7.73
CA ALA A 40 7.16 -12.71 7.97
C ALA A 40 7.21 -13.06 9.46
N ARG A 41 8.30 -12.73 10.14
CA ARG A 41 8.44 -12.96 11.59
C ARG A 41 7.43 -12.17 12.40
N ARG A 42 7.26 -10.90 12.10
CA ARG A 42 6.34 -10.01 12.85
C ARG A 42 4.88 -10.39 12.67
N SER A 43 4.51 -10.85 11.49
CA SER A 43 3.13 -11.22 11.18
C SER A 43 2.80 -12.69 11.44
N GLY A 44 3.81 -13.52 11.67
CA GLY A 44 3.63 -14.98 11.83
C GLY A 44 3.22 -15.67 10.54
N LEU A 45 3.49 -15.07 9.38
CA LEU A 45 3.14 -15.61 8.08
C LEU A 45 4.36 -16.18 7.36
N HIS A 46 4.11 -17.20 6.57
CA HIS A 46 5.16 -17.78 5.72
C HIS A 46 5.58 -16.79 4.63
N PRO A 47 6.89 -16.67 4.31
CA PRO A 47 7.37 -15.74 3.28
C PRO A 47 6.72 -15.93 1.91
N GLU A 48 6.44 -17.15 1.50
CA GLU A 48 5.76 -17.44 0.23
C GLU A 48 4.33 -16.89 0.19
N LEU A 49 3.62 -16.91 1.32
CA LEU A 49 2.30 -16.32 1.42
C LEU A 49 2.37 -14.80 1.28
N LEU A 50 3.39 -14.17 1.84
CA LEU A 50 3.64 -12.73 1.68
C LEU A 50 3.91 -12.37 0.22
N ARG A 51 4.72 -13.15 -0.48
CA ARG A 51 4.94 -12.97 -1.92
C ARG A 51 3.65 -13.06 -2.71
N ARG A 52 2.79 -14.01 -2.35
CA ARG A 52 1.47 -14.15 -2.97
C ARG A 52 0.60 -12.93 -2.69
N PHE A 53 0.61 -12.39 -1.48
CA PHE A 53 -0.13 -11.17 -1.15
C PHE A 53 0.36 -9.96 -1.95
N VAL A 54 1.67 -9.84 -2.15
CA VAL A 54 2.24 -8.80 -3.01
C VAL A 54 1.77 -8.98 -4.46
N ALA A 55 1.81 -10.19 -4.97
CA ALA A 55 1.35 -10.50 -6.32
C ALA A 55 -0.14 -10.21 -6.52
N LEU A 56 -0.96 -10.40 -5.49
CA LEU A 56 -2.39 -10.08 -5.51
C LEU A 56 -2.70 -8.59 -5.27
N GLY A 57 -1.68 -7.78 -4.97
CA GLY A 57 -1.87 -6.37 -4.67
C GLY A 57 -2.43 -6.07 -3.28
N LEU A 58 -2.46 -7.05 -2.38
CA LEU A 58 -2.97 -6.90 -1.01
C LEU A 58 -2.02 -6.11 -0.12
N VAL A 59 -0.73 -6.21 -0.37
CA VAL A 59 0.34 -5.54 0.36
C VAL A 59 1.30 -4.93 -0.63
N ASN A 60 1.67 -3.69 -0.40
CA ASN A 60 2.63 -3.00 -1.22
C ASN A 60 4.06 -3.37 -0.85
N ALA A 61 4.86 -3.67 -1.85
CA ALA A 61 6.28 -3.91 -1.70
C ALA A 61 7.04 -3.23 -2.83
N VAL A 62 8.28 -2.89 -2.56
CA VAL A 62 9.20 -2.30 -3.54
C VAL A 62 10.38 -3.25 -3.70
N ARG A 63 10.89 -3.40 -4.91
CA ARG A 63 12.15 -4.12 -5.11
C ARG A 63 13.33 -3.20 -4.81
N GLY A 64 14.21 -3.65 -3.92
CA GLY A 64 15.49 -3.02 -3.67
C GLY A 64 16.45 -3.18 -4.86
N ALA A 65 17.61 -2.52 -4.78
CA ALA A 65 18.65 -2.60 -5.81
C ALA A 65 19.17 -4.04 -6.02
N ASP A 66 19.09 -4.87 -5.00
CA ASP A 66 19.47 -6.29 -5.01
C ASP A 66 18.34 -7.23 -5.47
N GLY A 67 17.19 -6.69 -5.88
CA GLY A 67 16.02 -7.43 -6.29
C GLY A 67 15.16 -8.00 -5.15
N ARG A 68 15.52 -7.77 -3.89
CA ARG A 68 14.75 -8.21 -2.73
C ARG A 68 13.53 -7.34 -2.50
N LEU A 69 12.46 -7.95 -2.01
CA LEU A 69 11.25 -7.23 -1.64
C LEU A 69 11.47 -6.44 -0.35
N LEU A 70 11.09 -5.17 -0.38
CA LEU A 70 11.11 -4.28 0.77
C LEU A 70 9.69 -3.77 1.03
N PHE A 71 9.29 -3.83 2.29
CA PHE A 71 7.95 -3.47 2.73
C PHE A 71 7.97 -2.18 3.53
N ASP A 72 6.88 -1.45 3.48
CA ASP A 72 6.65 -0.30 4.33
C ASP A 72 6.48 -0.75 5.80
N ARG A 73 6.76 0.14 6.72
CA ARG A 73 6.55 -0.07 8.16
C ARG A 73 5.10 -0.40 8.52
N THR A 74 4.17 0.02 7.69
CA THR A 74 2.72 -0.27 7.84
C THR A 74 2.34 -1.69 7.42
N ALA A 75 3.22 -2.42 6.76
CA ALA A 75 2.91 -3.75 6.24
C ALA A 75 2.42 -4.74 7.32
N PRO A 76 3.02 -4.84 8.52
CA PRO A 76 2.50 -5.72 9.55
C PRO A 76 1.06 -5.39 9.97
N ALA A 77 0.71 -4.12 10.07
CA ALA A 77 -0.65 -3.69 10.38
C ALA A 77 -1.64 -4.06 9.26
N THR A 78 -1.23 -3.87 8.01
CA THR A 78 -2.02 -4.27 6.83
C THR A 78 -2.26 -5.77 6.82
N LEU A 79 -1.24 -6.57 7.10
CA LEU A 79 -1.35 -8.02 7.16
C LEU A 79 -2.27 -8.49 8.29
N ALA A 80 -2.18 -7.87 9.46
CA ALA A 80 -3.09 -8.14 10.56
C ALA A 80 -4.54 -7.85 10.18
N ARG A 81 -4.78 -6.79 9.45
CA ARG A 81 -6.11 -6.42 8.92
C ARG A 81 -6.63 -7.45 7.92
N ILE A 82 -5.78 -7.92 7.01
CA ILE A 82 -6.10 -8.98 6.05
C ILE A 82 -6.51 -10.27 6.79
N GLN A 83 -5.73 -10.66 7.78
CA GLN A 83 -6.01 -11.86 8.58
C GLN A 83 -7.33 -11.75 9.33
N ARG A 84 -7.65 -10.60 9.91
CA ARG A 84 -8.92 -10.37 10.59
C ARG A 84 -10.11 -10.45 9.64
N LEU A 85 -10.00 -9.86 8.46
CA LEU A 85 -11.05 -9.93 7.44
C LEU A 85 -11.28 -11.36 6.97
N ARG A 86 -10.21 -12.11 6.76
CA ARG A 86 -10.30 -13.50 6.34
C ARG A 86 -10.90 -14.41 7.43
N ALA A 87 -10.54 -14.18 8.69
CA ALA A 87 -11.07 -14.96 9.81
C ALA A 87 -12.56 -14.67 10.07
N GLY A 88 -12.99 -13.43 9.85
CA GLY A 88 -14.36 -13.00 10.13
C GLY A 88 -15.35 -13.15 8.98
N LEU A 89 -14.88 -13.30 7.76
CA LEU A 89 -15.71 -13.30 6.55
C LEU A 89 -15.28 -14.43 5.60
N PRO A 90 -16.24 -15.09 4.92
CA PRO A 90 -15.92 -16.15 3.95
C PRO A 90 -15.40 -15.55 2.63
N LEU A 91 -14.35 -14.77 2.70
CA LEU A 91 -13.75 -14.08 1.56
C LEU A 91 -12.48 -14.79 1.11
N ASN A 92 -12.29 -14.89 -0.20
CA ASN A 92 -10.98 -15.25 -0.75
C ASN A 92 -10.05 -14.02 -0.79
N TYR A 93 -8.77 -14.22 -1.03
CA TYR A 93 -7.79 -13.13 -1.00
C TYR A 93 -8.04 -12.05 -2.06
N ALA A 94 -8.54 -12.40 -3.23
CA ALA A 94 -8.87 -11.43 -4.25
C ALA A 94 -10.03 -10.50 -3.81
N SER A 95 -11.05 -11.08 -3.19
CA SER A 95 -12.18 -10.33 -2.62
C SER A 95 -11.74 -9.44 -1.45
N ILE A 96 -10.78 -9.90 -0.64
CA ILE A 96 -10.20 -9.10 0.44
C ILE A 96 -9.51 -7.85 -0.12
N GLY A 97 -8.79 -7.96 -1.23
CA GLY A 97 -8.19 -6.82 -1.89
C GLY A 97 -9.21 -5.76 -2.27
N LEU A 98 -10.32 -6.18 -2.87
CA LEU A 98 -11.42 -5.29 -3.20
C LEU A 98 -12.04 -4.63 -1.96
N VAL A 99 -12.24 -5.39 -0.89
CA VAL A 99 -12.76 -4.86 0.37
C VAL A 99 -11.82 -3.80 0.96
N LEU A 100 -10.52 -4.05 0.97
CA LEU A 100 -9.54 -3.08 1.44
C LEU A 100 -9.57 -1.79 0.63
N ASP A 101 -9.61 -1.89 -0.69
CA ASP A 101 -9.68 -0.73 -1.58
C ASP A 101 -10.96 0.08 -1.31
N LEU A 102 -12.09 -0.58 -1.13
CA LEU A 102 -13.35 0.08 -0.81
C LEU A 102 -13.30 0.77 0.57
N LEU A 103 -12.71 0.15 1.57
CA LEU A 103 -12.55 0.75 2.89
C LEU A 103 -11.64 1.98 2.86
N ASP A 104 -10.56 1.92 2.11
CA ASP A 104 -9.66 3.05 1.91
C ASP A 104 -10.38 4.19 1.19
N ARG A 105 -11.19 3.88 0.18
CA ARG A 105 -12.00 4.87 -0.52
C ARG A 105 -13.04 5.52 0.39
N ILE A 106 -13.67 4.75 1.26
CA ILE A 106 -14.61 5.29 2.25
C ILE A 106 -13.89 6.27 3.18
N THR A 107 -12.72 5.92 3.69
CA THR A 107 -11.91 6.79 4.55
C THR A 107 -11.54 8.09 3.84
N GLU A 108 -11.11 8.03 2.59
CA GLU A 108 -10.80 9.21 1.77
C GLU A 108 -12.01 10.12 1.61
N LEU A 109 -13.18 9.54 1.32
CA LEU A 109 -14.41 10.29 1.14
C LEU A 109 -14.90 10.92 2.44
N GLU A 110 -14.80 10.21 3.56
CA GLU A 110 -15.13 10.75 4.89
C GLU A 110 -14.22 11.91 5.26
N ASP A 111 -12.92 11.81 4.98
CA ASP A 111 -11.95 12.88 5.22
C ASP A 111 -12.22 14.10 4.33
N ALA A 112 -12.54 13.88 3.06
CA ALA A 112 -12.93 14.95 2.14
C ALA A 112 -14.21 15.66 2.62
N LEU A 113 -15.19 14.92 3.09
CA LEU A 113 -16.44 15.45 3.63
C LEU A 113 -16.19 16.31 4.88
N ARG A 114 -15.37 15.85 5.81
CA ARG A 114 -14.98 16.61 7.00
C ARG A 114 -14.31 17.94 6.64
N ARG A 115 -13.37 17.92 5.69
CA ARG A 115 -12.70 19.13 5.20
C ARG A 115 -13.67 20.11 4.55
N SER A 116 -14.59 19.61 3.74
CA SER A 116 -15.63 20.43 3.11
C SER A 116 -16.54 21.10 4.14
N ASN A 117 -17.01 20.36 5.14
CA ASN A 117 -17.84 20.89 6.21
C ASN A 117 -17.11 21.96 7.06
N THR A 118 -15.82 21.77 7.29
CA THR A 118 -14.99 22.75 8.02
C THR A 118 -14.82 24.02 7.21
N SER A 119 -14.65 23.94 5.91
CA SER A 119 -14.57 25.11 5.03
C SER A 119 -15.88 25.87 4.99
N SER A 120 -17.00 25.20 4.86
CA SER A 120 -18.33 25.83 4.86
C SER A 120 -18.63 26.58 6.15
N ARG A 121 -18.24 26.04 7.30
CA ARG A 121 -18.40 26.74 8.58
C ARG A 121 -17.56 28.00 8.71
N ARG A 122 -16.40 28.05 8.06
CA ARG A 122 -15.57 29.26 8.04
C ARG A 122 -16.18 30.35 7.19
N ASP A 123 -16.79 30.00 6.08
CA ASP A 123 -17.43 30.96 5.18
C ASP A 123 -18.70 31.55 5.79
N GLU A 124 -19.44 30.78 6.58
CA GLU A 124 -20.61 31.26 7.30
C GLU A 124 -20.28 32.21 8.46
N SER A 125 -19.06 32.20 8.99
CA SER A 125 -18.67 33.07 10.10
C SER A 125 -18.32 34.48 9.68
N TRP A 126 -18.41 34.82 8.41
CA TRP A 126 -18.15 36.14 7.85
C TRP A 126 -19.41 37.01 7.63
N ILE A 127 -20.55 36.51 7.98
CA ILE A 127 -21.82 37.23 7.88
C ILE A 127 -22.18 37.86 9.22
#